data_4adfc43e413d17566d1f1e69dedef401
#
_entry.id   4adfc43e413d17566d1f1e69dedef401
#
_cell.length_a   1.000
_cell.length_b   1.000
_cell.length_c   1.000
_cell.angle_alpha   90.00
_cell.angle_beta   90.00
_cell.angle_gamma   90.00
#
_symmetry.space_group_name_H-M   'P 1'
#
loop_
_entity.id
_entity.type
_entity.pdbx_description
1 polymer ?
#
loop_
_entity_poly.entity_id
_entity_poly.type
_entity_poly.pdbx_seq_one_letter_code
_entity_poly.pdbx_strand_id
1 'polypeptide(L)'
;RQMCIRDSRLGANEAPPAILSIYLGDQLGDVLNQLISTGTATHSLEGEKLETGVKTIPDFMKDATDRNRTSPFAFTGNKFEFRMVGSRDSVAAPNIVLNTIVAEAFRDACDVLEGAENFEDAVHDLIKKNLSEHQRIIFNGDGYADEWLAEAERRGLPNIKSMVYAIPALTTDTAIKLFGDFKVFTEAELVSRAEVKFENYAKTINIEAKTMIDMASKQIIPAVIKYATSLAGSINTITAAGVTAVGVQKNLLNETSALLEETQKALDELIAIENAGCEMEDGEAKAKYYYEKVAPAMEALRAPVDKLEMIVDKEMWPMPSYGDLMFEV
;
A
#
# COMPACT_ATOMS: atom_id res chain seq x y z
N ARG A 1 -7.33 0.84 9.38
CA ARG A 1 -6.25 0.65 8.46
C ARG A 1 -6.64 -0.14 7.22
N GLN A 2 -7.23 -1.26 7.45
CA GLN A 2 -7.55 -2.22 6.40
C GLN A 2 -8.55 -1.68 5.38
N MET A 3 -9.42 -0.81 5.80
CA MET A 3 -10.30 -0.07 4.90
C MET A 3 -9.55 0.91 4.02
N CYS A 4 -8.32 1.25 4.40
CA CYS A 4 -7.48 2.19 3.68
C CYS A 4 -6.35 1.54 2.90
N ILE A 5 -6.18 0.21 2.90
CA ILE A 5 -5.05 -0.41 2.20
C ILE A 5 -5.09 -0.10 0.71
N ARG A 6 -6.25 -0.13 0.09
CA ARG A 6 -6.40 0.30 -1.29
C ARG A 6 -6.18 1.79 -1.48
N ASP A 7 -6.55 2.57 -0.48
CA ASP A 7 -6.56 4.03 -0.49
C ASP A 7 -5.38 4.61 0.28
N SER A 8 -4.58 3.76 0.93
CA SER A 8 -3.34 4.11 1.60
C SER A 8 -2.15 3.70 0.75
N ARG A 9 -1.06 4.41 0.94
CA ARG A 9 0.23 4.05 0.33
C ARG A 9 0.89 2.86 1.00
N LEU A 10 0.38 2.39 2.15
CA LEU A 10 0.96 1.27 2.88
C LEU A 10 0.90 -0.02 2.06
N GLY A 11 2.06 -0.65 1.88
CA GLY A 11 2.22 -1.85 1.08
C GLY A 11 2.22 -1.63 -0.43
N ALA A 12 2.13 -0.39 -0.90
CA ALA A 12 2.33 -0.01 -2.31
C ALA A 12 3.81 0.24 -2.61
N ASN A 13 4.13 0.46 -3.88
CA ASN A 13 5.48 0.88 -4.29
C ASN A 13 5.88 2.17 -3.57
N GLU A 14 7.14 2.24 -3.14
CA GLU A 14 7.70 3.39 -2.40
C GLU A 14 6.93 3.75 -1.12
N ALA A 15 6.34 2.77 -0.46
CA ALA A 15 5.63 2.95 0.80
C ALA A 15 6.06 1.91 1.84
N PRO A 16 5.94 2.22 3.14
CA PRO A 16 6.23 1.22 4.18
C PRO A 16 5.28 0.02 4.05
N PRO A 17 5.70 -1.14 4.58
CA PRO A 17 4.88 -2.34 4.58
C PRO A 17 3.54 -2.10 5.30
N ALA A 18 2.57 -2.95 4.99
CA ALA A 18 1.22 -2.85 5.51
C ALA A 18 1.10 -3.22 7.01
N ILE A 19 2.02 -2.75 7.84
CA ILE A 19 2.10 -2.97 9.28
C ILE A 19 1.77 -1.67 10.00
N LEU A 20 0.87 -1.71 10.98
CA LEU A 20 0.56 -0.55 11.79
C LEU A 20 1.40 -0.58 13.06
N SER A 21 2.33 0.37 13.17
CA SER A 21 3.13 0.66 14.36
C SER A 21 2.96 2.12 14.77
N ILE A 22 3.37 2.43 16.00
CA ILE A 22 3.35 3.79 16.54
C ILE A 22 4.80 4.23 16.73
N TYR A 23 5.12 5.38 16.16
CA TYR A 23 6.37 6.08 16.40
C TYR A 23 6.19 7.10 17.52
N LEU A 24 7.07 7.10 18.51
CA LEU A 24 7.02 8.01 19.64
C LEU A 24 8.23 8.98 19.66
N GLY A 25 9.29 8.62 18.98
CA GLY A 25 10.58 9.30 19.05
C GLY A 25 11.42 8.88 20.27
N ASP A 26 12.67 9.32 20.28
CA ASP A 26 13.63 8.87 21.28
C ASP A 26 13.33 9.43 22.68
N GLN A 27 12.93 10.71 22.76
CA GLN A 27 12.66 11.38 24.03
C GLN A 27 11.45 10.79 24.77
N LEU A 28 10.31 10.67 24.09
CA LEU A 28 9.13 10.07 24.70
C LEU A 28 9.32 8.57 24.90
N GLY A 29 9.99 7.88 23.97
CA GLY A 29 10.33 6.47 24.08
C GLY A 29 11.18 6.17 25.33
N ASP A 30 12.18 7.02 25.65
CA ASP A 30 12.97 6.88 26.85
C ASP A 30 12.14 7.06 28.14
N VAL A 31 11.31 8.11 28.21
CA VAL A 31 10.40 8.34 29.34
C VAL A 31 9.49 7.14 29.56
N LEU A 32 8.91 6.58 28.49
CA LEU A 32 8.01 5.42 28.58
C LEU A 32 8.75 4.16 29.01
N ASN A 33 9.99 3.94 28.53
CA ASN A 33 10.81 2.82 28.97
C ASN A 33 11.18 2.91 30.45
N GLN A 34 11.44 4.12 30.98
CA GLN A 34 11.63 4.33 32.41
C GLN A 34 10.38 3.98 33.20
N LEU A 35 9.18 4.44 32.76
CA LEU A 35 7.91 4.12 33.40
C LEU A 35 7.63 2.61 33.42
N ILE A 36 7.91 1.90 32.35
CA ILE A 36 7.74 0.44 32.29
C ILE A 36 8.69 -0.27 33.24
N SER A 37 9.98 0.13 33.27
CA SER A 37 11.03 -0.59 34.00
C SER A 37 11.05 -0.27 35.49
N THR A 38 10.91 0.99 35.87
CA THR A 38 11.08 1.48 37.24
C THR A 38 9.77 1.98 37.85
N GLY A 39 8.74 2.22 37.07
CA GLY A 39 7.49 2.81 37.51
C GLY A 39 7.49 4.33 37.60
N THR A 40 8.65 4.99 37.43
CA THR A 40 8.76 6.45 37.46
C THR A 40 9.78 6.93 36.44
N ALA A 41 9.47 8.04 35.77
CA ALA A 41 10.43 8.71 34.90
C ALA A 41 11.23 9.74 35.74
N THR A 42 12.53 9.61 35.80
CA THR A 42 13.42 10.47 36.60
C THR A 42 14.12 11.54 35.76
N HIS A 43 14.17 11.37 34.44
CA HIS A 43 14.79 12.30 33.50
C HIS A 43 14.13 12.21 32.14
N SER A 44 14.38 13.19 31.30
CA SER A 44 14.03 13.19 29.89
C SER A 44 15.29 13.46 29.09
N LEU A 45 15.45 12.79 27.94
CA LEU A 45 16.57 13.06 27.05
C LEU A 45 16.47 14.53 26.58
N GLU A 46 17.56 15.29 26.81
CA GLU A 46 17.68 16.60 26.17
C GLU A 46 17.94 16.37 24.67
N GLY A 47 17.31 17.21 23.83
CA GLY A 47 17.54 17.12 22.39
C GLY A 47 19.04 17.27 22.07
N GLU A 48 19.56 16.43 21.18
CA GLU A 48 20.93 16.56 20.68
C GLU A 48 21.13 17.91 20.01
N LYS A 49 22.23 18.60 20.37
CA LYS A 49 22.68 19.76 19.60
C LYS A 49 23.39 19.30 18.35
N LEU A 50 22.98 19.82 17.21
CA LEU A 50 23.70 19.65 15.97
C LEU A 50 24.85 20.66 15.93
N GLU A 51 26.08 20.21 16.17
CA GLU A 51 27.27 21.01 15.99
C GLU A 51 27.62 21.04 14.51
N THR A 52 27.49 22.21 13.89
CA THR A 52 27.75 22.36 12.45
C THR A 52 29.24 22.35 12.10
N GLY A 53 30.12 22.44 13.11
CA GLY A 53 31.58 22.55 12.93
C GLY A 53 32.01 23.89 12.27
N VAL A 54 31.09 24.78 11.97
CA VAL A 54 31.34 26.08 11.34
C VAL A 54 31.07 27.18 12.32
N LYS A 55 32.12 27.94 12.70
CA LYS A 55 32.04 28.99 13.73
C LYS A 55 31.00 30.12 13.47
N THR A 56 30.57 30.27 12.24
CA THR A 56 29.59 31.31 11.81
C THR A 56 28.15 30.83 11.83
N ILE A 57 27.91 29.54 12.00
CA ILE A 57 26.57 28.97 12.08
C ILE A 57 26.34 28.56 13.54
N PRO A 58 25.35 29.15 14.23
CA PRO A 58 25.05 28.75 15.61
C PRO A 58 24.59 27.29 15.67
N ASP A 59 24.92 26.64 16.79
CA ASP A 59 24.39 25.33 17.09
C ASP A 59 22.88 25.41 17.21
N PHE A 60 22.18 24.40 16.69
CA PHE A 60 20.74 24.29 16.82
C PHE A 60 20.33 22.92 17.32
N MET A 61 19.19 22.87 17.99
CA MET A 61 18.64 21.63 18.50
C MET A 61 18.17 20.77 17.35
N LYS A 62 18.60 19.50 17.33
CA LYS A 62 18.09 18.51 16.39
C LYS A 62 16.60 18.27 16.67
N ASP A 63 15.80 18.31 15.63
CA ASP A 63 14.39 18.00 15.75
C ASP A 63 14.22 16.50 15.99
N ALA A 64 13.67 16.14 17.14
CA ALA A 64 13.43 14.74 17.52
C ALA A 64 12.12 14.16 16.94
N THR A 65 11.39 14.96 16.15
CA THR A 65 10.14 14.49 15.54
C THR A 65 10.41 13.71 14.25
N ASP A 66 9.61 12.67 13.99
CA ASP A 66 9.68 11.90 12.74
C ASP A 66 9.13 12.71 11.57
N ARG A 67 10.01 13.33 10.80
CA ARG A 67 9.67 14.02 9.54
C ARG A 67 9.82 13.13 8.31
N ASN A 68 10.44 11.99 8.44
CA ASN A 68 10.76 11.11 7.30
C ASN A 68 9.56 10.31 6.79
N ARG A 69 8.41 10.38 7.44
CA ARG A 69 7.17 9.69 7.05
C ARG A 69 7.31 8.15 6.97
N THR A 70 8.27 7.58 7.69
CA THR A 70 8.52 6.14 7.70
C THR A 70 7.50 5.38 8.56
N SER A 71 6.81 6.08 9.45
CA SER A 71 5.83 5.49 10.37
C SER A 71 4.41 5.84 9.98
N PRO A 72 3.50 4.86 9.95
CA PRO A 72 2.10 5.09 9.57
C PRO A 72 1.30 5.86 10.63
N PHE A 73 1.75 5.84 11.89
CA PHE A 73 1.12 6.55 13.00
C PHE A 73 2.22 7.11 13.90
N ALA A 74 2.39 8.43 13.94
CA ALA A 74 3.53 9.07 14.59
C ALA A 74 3.13 10.16 15.54
N PHE A 75 3.84 10.24 16.68
CA PHE A 75 3.81 11.37 17.60
C PHE A 75 4.71 12.49 17.09
N THR A 76 4.17 13.70 16.94
CA THR A 76 4.87 14.85 16.38
C THR A 76 5.07 15.98 17.40
N GLY A 77 5.27 15.61 18.66
CA GLY A 77 5.56 16.52 19.76
C GLY A 77 4.34 16.95 20.58
N ASN A 78 3.19 17.15 19.96
CA ASN A 78 1.96 17.57 20.65
C ASN A 78 0.68 16.86 20.12
N LYS A 79 0.82 16.02 19.10
CA LYS A 79 -0.29 15.31 18.47
C LYS A 79 0.19 13.99 17.86
N PHE A 80 -0.75 13.11 17.58
CA PHE A 80 -0.52 11.95 16.73
C PHE A 80 -1.03 12.22 15.31
N GLU A 81 -0.26 11.79 14.33
CA GLU A 81 -0.63 11.86 12.93
C GLU A 81 -0.80 10.44 12.37
N PHE A 82 -1.99 10.13 11.86
CA PHE A 82 -2.19 8.97 11.02
C PHE A 82 -1.80 9.33 9.59
N ARG A 83 -0.77 8.69 9.09
CA ARG A 83 -0.15 8.98 7.80
C ARG A 83 -0.50 7.90 6.78
N MET A 84 -0.08 8.10 5.54
CA MET A 84 -0.23 7.13 4.45
C MET A 84 -1.68 6.88 4.03
N VAL A 85 -2.56 7.84 4.27
CA VAL A 85 -3.92 7.83 3.72
C VAL A 85 -3.83 8.05 2.21
N GLY A 86 -4.56 7.24 1.44
CA GLY A 86 -4.59 7.35 -0.01
C GLY A 86 -5.28 8.64 -0.48
N SER A 87 -4.98 9.05 -1.71
CA SER A 87 -5.51 10.27 -2.32
C SER A 87 -6.83 10.07 -3.06
N ARG A 88 -7.27 8.82 -3.26
CA ARG A 88 -8.44 8.50 -4.09
C ARG A 88 -9.75 8.41 -3.31
N ASP A 89 -9.68 8.11 -2.02
CA ASP A 89 -10.86 7.87 -1.18
C ASP A 89 -11.02 8.90 -0.08
N SER A 90 -12.23 8.93 0.47
CA SER A 90 -12.56 9.78 1.60
C SER A 90 -11.85 9.32 2.87
N VAL A 91 -11.30 10.26 3.62
CA VAL A 91 -10.74 10.02 4.96
C VAL A 91 -11.81 9.70 6.02
N ALA A 92 -13.10 9.71 5.65
CA ALA A 92 -14.20 9.46 6.59
C ALA A 92 -14.10 8.08 7.26
N ALA A 93 -13.80 7.03 6.48
CA ALA A 93 -13.73 5.68 7.03
C ALA A 93 -12.61 5.51 8.07
N PRO A 94 -11.34 5.87 7.83
CA PRO A 94 -10.32 5.83 8.86
C PRO A 94 -10.63 6.72 10.05
N ASN A 95 -11.22 7.91 9.85
CA ASN A 95 -11.60 8.79 10.94
C ASN A 95 -12.70 8.19 11.83
N ILE A 96 -13.72 7.55 11.24
CA ILE A 96 -14.77 6.86 12.00
C ILE A 96 -14.16 5.76 12.88
N VAL A 97 -13.28 4.92 12.29
CA VAL A 97 -12.64 3.84 13.04
C VAL A 97 -11.76 4.40 14.16
N LEU A 98 -10.86 5.35 13.85
CA LEU A 98 -9.93 5.93 14.83
C LEU A 98 -10.68 6.62 15.97
N ASN A 99 -11.68 7.44 15.68
CA ASN A 99 -12.45 8.12 16.73
C ASN A 99 -13.20 7.12 17.61
N THR A 100 -13.75 6.05 17.05
CA THR A 100 -14.51 5.06 17.83
C THR A 100 -13.58 4.24 18.75
N ILE A 101 -12.41 3.78 18.26
CA ILE A 101 -11.44 3.06 19.11
C ILE A 101 -10.82 3.97 20.19
N VAL A 102 -10.61 5.25 19.91
CA VAL A 102 -10.15 6.21 20.91
C VAL A 102 -11.24 6.47 21.96
N ALA A 103 -12.49 6.58 21.54
CA ALA A 103 -13.62 6.71 22.48
C ALA A 103 -13.74 5.48 23.41
N GLU A 104 -13.52 4.26 22.88
CA GLU A 104 -13.46 3.03 23.69
C GLU A 104 -12.32 3.09 24.71
N ALA A 105 -11.10 3.45 24.26
CA ALA A 105 -9.96 3.56 25.17
C ALA A 105 -10.19 4.60 26.28
N PHE A 106 -10.87 5.72 25.98
CA PHE A 106 -11.24 6.69 26.99
C PHE A 106 -12.32 6.17 27.95
N ARG A 107 -13.30 5.43 27.44
CA ARG A 107 -14.32 4.78 28.31
C ARG A 107 -13.64 3.83 29.30
N ASP A 108 -12.78 2.96 28.81
CA ASP A 108 -12.03 2.01 29.66
C ASP A 108 -11.15 2.74 30.69
N ALA A 109 -10.54 3.86 30.31
CA ALA A 109 -9.79 4.70 31.23
C ALA A 109 -10.69 5.35 32.29
N CYS A 110 -11.85 5.89 31.89
CA CYS A 110 -12.81 6.47 32.83
C CYS A 110 -13.31 5.44 33.84
N ASP A 111 -13.65 4.24 33.40
CA ASP A 111 -14.11 3.16 34.28
C ASP A 111 -13.10 2.81 35.40
N VAL A 112 -11.80 2.97 35.09
CA VAL A 112 -10.73 2.76 36.09
C VAL A 112 -10.55 3.98 36.98
N LEU A 113 -10.59 5.19 36.40
CA LEU A 113 -10.20 6.42 37.10
C LEU A 113 -11.32 7.04 37.96
N GLU A 114 -12.59 6.90 37.56
CA GLU A 114 -13.75 7.46 38.30
C GLU A 114 -13.95 6.84 39.69
N GLY A 115 -13.51 5.58 39.88
CA GLY A 115 -13.59 4.88 41.16
C GLY A 115 -12.32 4.94 42.01
N ALA A 116 -11.26 5.65 41.57
CA ALA A 116 -9.98 5.63 42.25
C ALA A 116 -9.91 6.55 43.47
N GLU A 117 -9.43 6.03 44.60
CA GLU A 117 -9.20 6.83 45.81
C GLU A 117 -8.11 7.89 45.63
N ASN A 118 -7.05 7.53 44.88
CA ASN A 118 -5.96 8.44 44.48
C ASN A 118 -5.92 8.48 42.96
N PHE A 119 -6.35 9.58 42.38
CA PHE A 119 -6.42 9.76 40.92
C PHE A 119 -5.04 9.73 40.25
N GLU A 120 -4.02 10.36 40.83
CA GLU A 120 -2.68 10.43 40.23
C GLU A 120 -2.00 9.05 40.18
N ASP A 121 -2.10 8.27 41.26
CA ASP A 121 -1.56 6.91 41.31
C ASP A 121 -2.30 6.01 40.30
N ALA A 122 -3.63 6.12 40.21
CA ALA A 122 -4.43 5.35 39.29
C ALA A 122 -4.08 5.68 37.80
N VAL A 123 -3.83 6.93 37.47
CA VAL A 123 -3.36 7.34 36.14
C VAL A 123 -1.99 6.72 35.85
N HIS A 124 -1.06 6.78 36.81
CA HIS A 124 0.26 6.18 36.67
C HIS A 124 0.18 4.66 36.41
N ASP A 125 -0.61 3.97 37.20
CA ASP A 125 -0.79 2.52 37.07
C ASP A 125 -1.45 2.15 35.74
N LEU A 126 -2.46 2.92 35.31
CA LEU A 126 -3.12 2.73 34.03
C LEU A 126 -2.15 2.91 32.84
N ILE A 127 -1.34 3.97 32.87
CA ILE A 127 -0.32 4.21 31.85
C ILE A 127 0.68 3.07 31.82
N LYS A 128 1.22 2.68 32.99
CA LYS A 128 2.19 1.59 33.10
C LYS A 128 1.62 0.27 32.56
N LYS A 129 0.38 -0.06 32.92
CA LYS A 129 -0.32 -1.26 32.45
C LYS A 129 -0.42 -1.24 30.92
N ASN A 130 -1.01 -0.19 30.36
CA ASN A 130 -1.23 -0.09 28.92
C ASN A 130 0.06 -0.14 28.10
N LEU A 131 1.10 0.55 28.57
CA LEU A 131 2.42 0.53 27.92
C LEU A 131 3.04 -0.87 27.95
N SER A 132 2.95 -1.56 29.09
CA SER A 132 3.51 -2.91 29.22
C SER A 132 2.78 -3.92 28.34
N GLU A 133 1.45 -3.84 28.25
CA GLU A 133 0.63 -4.74 27.44
C GLU A 133 0.80 -4.51 25.93
N HIS A 134 1.02 -3.26 25.53
CA HIS A 134 1.00 -2.83 24.11
C HIS A 134 2.37 -2.40 23.57
N GLN A 135 3.45 -2.59 24.30
CA GLN A 135 4.81 -2.21 23.87
C GLN A 135 5.18 -2.75 22.48
N ARG A 136 4.62 -3.89 22.08
CA ARG A 136 4.89 -4.51 20.78
C ARG A 136 4.56 -3.62 19.57
N ILE A 137 3.65 -2.63 19.72
CA ILE A 137 3.28 -1.73 18.61
C ILE A 137 4.20 -0.52 18.49
N ILE A 138 5.04 -0.26 19.49
CA ILE A 138 5.94 0.90 19.51
C ILE A 138 7.18 0.56 18.70
N PHE A 139 7.44 1.33 17.65
CA PHE A 139 8.61 1.19 16.80
C PHE A 139 9.16 2.55 16.40
N ASN A 140 10.37 2.87 16.85
CA ASN A 140 11.05 4.15 16.58
C ASN A 140 12.08 4.05 15.43
N GLY A 141 12.13 2.91 14.74
CA GLY A 141 13.04 2.69 13.61
C GLY A 141 12.43 3.06 12.24
N ASP A 142 13.21 2.79 11.20
CA ASP A 142 12.78 2.99 9.82
C ASP A 142 11.74 1.93 9.40
N GLY A 143 10.51 2.36 9.15
CA GLY A 143 9.42 1.50 8.71
C GLY A 143 9.59 0.93 7.28
N TYR A 144 10.56 1.41 6.50
CA TYR A 144 10.88 0.88 5.16
C TYR A 144 11.92 -0.25 5.19
N ALA A 145 12.63 -0.43 6.29
CA ALA A 145 13.69 -1.42 6.41
C ALA A 145 13.14 -2.85 6.35
N ASP A 146 13.83 -3.74 5.63
CA ASP A 146 13.44 -5.15 5.51
C ASP A 146 13.45 -5.88 6.86
N GLU A 147 14.34 -5.47 7.77
CA GLU A 147 14.44 -5.99 9.12
C GLU A 147 13.16 -5.76 9.92
N TRP A 148 12.41 -4.68 9.59
CA TRP A 148 11.13 -4.42 10.23
C TRP A 148 10.07 -5.47 9.92
N LEU A 149 10.08 -6.06 8.73
CA LEU A 149 9.16 -7.15 8.38
C LEU A 149 9.32 -8.34 9.33
N ALA A 150 10.57 -8.79 9.53
CA ALA A 150 10.88 -9.92 10.41
C ALA A 150 10.58 -9.60 11.89
N GLU A 151 10.90 -8.38 12.33
CA GLU A 151 10.64 -7.94 13.69
C GLU A 151 9.15 -7.79 13.98
N ALA A 152 8.38 -7.27 13.03
CA ALA A 152 6.93 -7.14 13.16
C ALA A 152 6.24 -8.51 13.22
N GLU A 153 6.68 -9.47 12.42
CA GLU A 153 6.21 -10.86 12.49
C GLU A 153 6.54 -11.49 13.86
N ARG A 154 7.78 -11.31 14.36
CA ARG A 154 8.18 -11.77 15.71
C ARG A 154 7.31 -11.15 16.81
N ARG A 155 6.88 -9.90 16.65
CA ARG A 155 5.96 -9.20 17.57
C ARG A 155 4.51 -9.60 17.40
N GLY A 156 4.17 -10.43 16.43
CA GLY A 156 2.79 -10.81 16.10
C GLY A 156 1.96 -9.64 15.55
N LEU A 157 2.60 -8.71 14.84
CA LEU A 157 1.90 -7.60 14.19
C LEU A 157 1.43 -8.03 12.79
N PRO A 158 0.15 -7.83 12.45
CA PRO A 158 -0.37 -8.23 11.15
C PRO A 158 0.20 -7.37 10.03
N ASN A 159 0.58 -8.02 8.93
CA ASN A 159 0.96 -7.39 7.67
C ASN A 159 -0.07 -7.74 6.58
N ILE A 160 -1.16 -7.00 6.52
CA ILE A 160 -2.27 -7.27 5.60
C ILE A 160 -2.10 -6.43 4.34
N LYS A 161 -1.59 -7.04 3.29
CA LYS A 161 -1.20 -6.38 2.03
C LYS A 161 -2.38 -6.05 1.12
N SER A 162 -3.57 -6.61 1.35
CA SER A 162 -4.72 -6.43 0.48
C SER A 162 -5.97 -6.03 1.25
N MET A 163 -6.76 -5.14 0.64
CA MET A 163 -8.09 -4.76 1.12
C MET A 163 -9.01 -5.98 1.25
N VAL A 164 -8.91 -6.95 0.35
CA VAL A 164 -9.75 -8.16 0.37
C VAL A 164 -9.60 -8.93 1.68
N TYR A 165 -8.36 -9.05 2.19
CA TYR A 165 -8.08 -9.68 3.48
C TYR A 165 -8.31 -8.75 4.69
N ALA A 166 -8.54 -7.48 4.42
CA ALA A 166 -8.79 -6.48 5.44
C ALA A 166 -10.27 -6.29 5.76
N ILE A 167 -11.14 -6.45 4.76
CA ILE A 167 -12.58 -6.26 4.89
C ILE A 167 -13.21 -7.10 5.99
N PRO A 168 -12.85 -8.40 6.20
CA PRO A 168 -13.44 -9.22 7.25
C PRO A 168 -13.28 -8.67 8.67
N ALA A 169 -12.31 -7.77 8.90
CA ALA A 169 -12.16 -7.12 10.19
C ALA A 169 -13.36 -6.23 10.60
N LEU A 170 -14.17 -5.81 9.62
CA LEU A 170 -15.38 -5.04 9.89
C LEU A 170 -16.50 -5.86 10.57
N THR A 171 -16.51 -7.15 10.35
CA THR A 171 -17.56 -8.07 10.78
C THR A 171 -17.11 -9.01 11.89
N THR A 172 -15.97 -8.72 12.53
CA THR A 172 -15.54 -9.45 13.74
C THR A 172 -16.43 -9.08 14.92
N ASP A 173 -16.60 -10.00 15.85
CA ASP A 173 -17.36 -9.76 17.09
C ASP A 173 -16.89 -8.50 17.83
N THR A 174 -15.57 -8.27 17.85
CA THR A 174 -14.98 -7.07 18.45
C THR A 174 -15.42 -5.79 17.73
N ALA A 175 -15.44 -5.78 16.40
CA ALA A 175 -15.87 -4.61 15.64
C ALA A 175 -17.38 -4.38 15.80
N ILE A 176 -18.20 -5.43 15.70
CA ILE A 176 -19.65 -5.36 15.88
C ILE A 176 -19.98 -4.80 17.27
N LYS A 177 -19.33 -5.33 18.31
CA LYS A 177 -19.52 -4.85 19.67
C LYS A 177 -19.10 -3.38 19.81
N LEU A 178 -17.91 -3.03 19.36
CA LEU A 178 -17.37 -1.67 19.44
C LEU A 178 -18.30 -0.64 18.80
N PHE A 179 -18.65 -0.84 17.55
CA PHE A 179 -19.49 0.12 16.82
C PHE A 179 -20.94 0.14 17.35
N GLY A 180 -21.46 -0.99 17.82
CA GLY A 180 -22.78 -1.10 18.43
C GLY A 180 -22.86 -0.38 19.77
N ASP A 181 -21.87 -0.55 20.63
CA ASP A 181 -21.81 0.09 21.95
C ASP A 181 -21.82 1.63 21.83
N PHE A 182 -21.11 2.16 20.83
CA PHE A 182 -21.09 3.60 20.56
C PHE A 182 -22.21 4.08 19.62
N LYS A 183 -23.09 3.19 19.17
CA LYS A 183 -24.21 3.50 18.25
C LYS A 183 -23.74 4.17 16.95
N VAL A 184 -22.56 3.80 16.50
CA VAL A 184 -21.97 4.29 15.24
C VAL A 184 -22.47 3.47 14.07
N PHE A 185 -22.44 2.14 14.21
CA PHE A 185 -23.00 1.20 13.23
C PHE A 185 -23.67 0.02 13.92
N THR A 186 -24.75 -0.45 13.33
CA THR A 186 -25.36 -1.75 13.63
C THR A 186 -24.60 -2.87 12.93
N GLU A 187 -24.78 -4.10 13.37
CA GLU A 187 -24.22 -5.28 12.71
C GLU A 187 -24.63 -5.36 11.23
N ALA A 188 -25.92 -5.13 10.93
CA ALA A 188 -26.43 -5.14 9.56
C ALA A 188 -25.73 -4.10 8.66
N GLU A 189 -25.42 -2.92 9.18
CA GLU A 189 -24.68 -1.89 8.44
C GLU A 189 -23.21 -2.26 8.22
N LEU A 190 -22.57 -2.93 9.19
CA LEU A 190 -21.20 -3.41 9.05
C LEU A 190 -21.11 -4.52 8.01
N VAL A 191 -22.04 -5.48 8.03
CA VAL A 191 -22.13 -6.57 7.06
C VAL A 191 -22.35 -5.99 5.65
N SER A 192 -23.34 -5.12 5.48
CA SER A 192 -23.61 -4.47 4.19
C SER A 192 -22.41 -3.68 3.67
N ARG A 193 -21.69 -2.98 4.54
CA ARG A 193 -20.46 -2.26 4.15
C ARG A 193 -19.35 -3.19 3.72
N ALA A 194 -19.21 -4.36 4.34
CA ALA A 194 -18.25 -5.37 3.94
C ALA A 194 -18.60 -5.95 2.56
N GLU A 195 -19.86 -6.30 2.33
CA GLU A 195 -20.35 -6.81 1.04
C GLU A 195 -20.12 -5.80 -0.09
N VAL A 196 -20.50 -4.55 0.11
CA VAL A 196 -20.27 -3.46 -0.88
C VAL A 196 -18.78 -3.28 -1.17
N LYS A 197 -17.91 -3.43 -0.19
CA LYS A 197 -16.47 -3.31 -0.39
C LYS A 197 -15.90 -4.47 -1.21
N PHE A 198 -16.33 -5.71 -0.96
CA PHE A 198 -15.96 -6.85 -1.77
C PHE A 198 -16.41 -6.69 -3.22
N GLU A 199 -17.67 -6.30 -3.40
CA GLU A 199 -18.24 -6.07 -4.73
C GLU A 199 -17.49 -4.96 -5.49
N ASN A 200 -17.22 -3.83 -4.84
CA ASN A 200 -16.48 -2.72 -5.44
C ASN A 200 -15.06 -3.11 -5.81
N TYR A 201 -14.38 -3.92 -4.98
CA TYR A 201 -13.05 -4.43 -5.30
C TYR A 201 -13.08 -5.28 -6.56
N ALA A 202 -13.95 -6.30 -6.59
CA ALA A 202 -14.07 -7.20 -7.74
C ALA A 202 -14.45 -6.44 -9.02
N LYS A 203 -15.43 -5.54 -8.95
CA LYS A 203 -15.86 -4.71 -10.09
C LYS A 203 -14.73 -3.83 -10.64
N THR A 204 -13.94 -3.23 -9.77
CA THR A 204 -12.84 -2.36 -10.21
C THR A 204 -11.77 -3.15 -10.94
N ILE A 205 -11.30 -4.27 -10.37
CA ILE A 205 -10.29 -5.12 -11.03
C ILE A 205 -10.86 -5.71 -12.32
N ASN A 206 -12.15 -6.06 -12.35
CA ASN A 206 -12.82 -6.51 -13.57
C ASN A 206 -12.76 -5.47 -14.70
N ILE A 207 -13.08 -4.21 -14.39
CA ILE A 207 -13.01 -3.12 -15.37
C ILE A 207 -11.57 -2.92 -15.86
N GLU A 208 -10.61 -2.94 -14.96
CA GLU A 208 -9.19 -2.82 -15.28
C GLU A 208 -8.73 -3.97 -16.19
N ALA A 209 -9.06 -5.22 -15.85
CA ALA A 209 -8.72 -6.40 -16.65
C ALA A 209 -9.34 -6.33 -18.07
N LYS A 210 -10.64 -6.00 -18.18
CA LYS A 210 -11.31 -5.85 -19.49
C LYS A 210 -10.70 -4.74 -20.32
N THR A 211 -10.31 -3.64 -19.69
CA THR A 211 -9.62 -2.55 -20.37
C THR A 211 -8.26 -3.01 -20.90
N MET A 212 -7.46 -3.73 -20.10
CA MET A 212 -6.19 -4.30 -20.55
C MET A 212 -6.37 -5.29 -21.71
N ILE A 213 -7.37 -6.16 -21.65
CA ILE A 213 -7.71 -7.09 -22.73
C ILE A 213 -8.05 -6.34 -24.02
N ASP A 214 -8.88 -5.29 -23.92
CA ASP A 214 -9.27 -4.47 -25.08
C ASP A 214 -8.06 -3.75 -25.69
N MET A 215 -7.23 -3.13 -24.87
CA MET A 215 -6.02 -2.43 -25.30
C MET A 215 -5.00 -3.39 -25.92
N ALA A 216 -4.72 -4.51 -25.30
CA ALA A 216 -3.79 -5.50 -25.82
C ALA A 216 -4.27 -6.05 -27.17
N SER A 217 -5.55 -6.46 -27.25
CA SER A 217 -6.12 -7.09 -28.44
C SER A 217 -6.25 -6.14 -29.63
N LYS A 218 -6.69 -4.90 -29.38
CA LYS A 218 -7.08 -3.98 -30.47
C LYS A 218 -6.04 -2.92 -30.81
N GLN A 219 -5.12 -2.66 -29.90
CA GLN A 219 -4.15 -1.58 -30.06
C GLN A 219 -2.71 -2.10 -30.08
N ILE A 220 -2.27 -2.77 -29.01
CA ILE A 220 -0.87 -3.14 -28.81
C ILE A 220 -0.44 -4.24 -29.80
N ILE A 221 -1.12 -5.39 -29.79
CA ILE A 221 -0.78 -6.51 -30.69
C ILE A 221 -0.79 -6.09 -32.17
N PRO A 222 -1.83 -5.38 -32.67
CA PRO A 222 -1.81 -4.89 -34.05
C PRO A 222 -0.67 -3.92 -34.36
N ALA A 223 -0.29 -3.05 -33.41
CA ALA A 223 0.85 -2.14 -33.59
C ALA A 223 2.18 -2.90 -33.68
N VAL A 224 2.39 -3.87 -32.81
CA VAL A 224 3.59 -4.73 -32.80
C VAL A 224 3.69 -5.56 -34.10
N ILE A 225 2.56 -6.10 -34.60
CA ILE A 225 2.53 -6.81 -35.89
C ILE A 225 2.96 -5.87 -37.05
N LYS A 226 2.49 -4.62 -37.05
CA LYS A 226 2.90 -3.63 -38.06
C LYS A 226 4.40 -3.35 -37.97
N TYR A 227 4.94 -3.19 -36.75
CA TYR A 227 6.36 -2.97 -36.55
C TYR A 227 7.20 -4.16 -37.02
N ALA A 228 6.84 -5.38 -36.65
CA ALA A 228 7.49 -6.60 -37.12
C ALA A 228 7.47 -6.72 -38.65
N THR A 229 6.33 -6.37 -39.27
CA THR A 229 6.19 -6.33 -40.76
C THR A 229 7.14 -5.30 -41.39
N SER A 230 7.29 -4.12 -40.78
CA SER A 230 8.20 -3.07 -41.23
C SER A 230 9.68 -3.53 -41.18
N LEU A 231 10.08 -4.19 -40.07
CA LEU A 231 11.40 -4.78 -39.92
C LEU A 231 11.68 -5.86 -40.98
N ALA A 232 10.72 -6.78 -41.19
CA ALA A 232 10.84 -7.81 -42.23
C ALA A 232 10.94 -7.22 -43.63
N GLY A 233 10.15 -6.19 -43.93
CA GLY A 233 10.23 -5.42 -45.17
C GLY A 233 11.60 -4.74 -45.38
N SER A 234 12.12 -4.12 -44.32
CA SER A 234 13.44 -3.51 -44.31
C SER A 234 14.56 -4.53 -44.60
N ILE A 235 14.54 -5.70 -43.96
CA ILE A 235 15.49 -6.79 -44.19
C ILE A 235 15.48 -7.21 -45.66
N ASN A 236 14.28 -7.45 -46.21
CA ASN A 236 14.14 -7.89 -47.60
C ASN A 236 14.66 -6.82 -48.60
N THR A 237 14.30 -5.57 -48.37
CA THR A 237 14.70 -4.46 -49.26
C THR A 237 16.21 -4.22 -49.23
N ILE A 238 16.83 -4.20 -48.07
CA ILE A 238 18.26 -4.01 -47.90
C ILE A 238 19.05 -5.18 -48.51
N THR A 239 18.57 -6.41 -48.30
CA THR A 239 19.20 -7.61 -48.85
C THR A 239 19.10 -7.64 -50.38
N ALA A 240 17.94 -7.25 -50.94
CA ALA A 240 17.75 -7.15 -52.40
C ALA A 240 18.66 -6.09 -53.05
N ALA A 241 19.04 -5.05 -52.31
CA ALA A 241 20.01 -4.05 -52.74
C ALA A 241 21.48 -4.54 -52.66
N GLY A 242 21.72 -5.80 -52.26
CA GLY A 242 23.06 -6.41 -52.18
C GLY A 242 23.77 -6.19 -50.84
N VAL A 243 23.14 -5.60 -49.85
CA VAL A 243 23.72 -5.39 -48.51
C VAL A 243 23.36 -6.56 -47.62
N THR A 244 24.35 -7.19 -46.99
CA THR A 244 24.18 -8.38 -46.13
C THR A 244 24.17 -8.04 -44.62
N ALA A 245 24.55 -6.81 -44.28
CA ALA A 245 24.66 -6.36 -42.88
C ALA A 245 23.26 -5.96 -42.28
N VAL A 246 22.40 -6.93 -42.05
CA VAL A 246 21.04 -6.75 -41.51
C VAL A 246 20.87 -7.39 -40.12
N GLY A 247 21.98 -7.49 -39.36
CA GLY A 247 21.97 -8.16 -38.04
C GLY A 247 21.11 -7.47 -37.02
N VAL A 248 21.09 -6.14 -36.98
CA VAL A 248 20.27 -5.36 -36.05
C VAL A 248 18.78 -5.59 -36.31
N GLN A 249 18.35 -5.49 -37.56
CA GLN A 249 16.96 -5.68 -37.95
C GLN A 249 16.48 -7.12 -37.64
N LYS A 250 17.33 -8.13 -37.89
CA LYS A 250 17.01 -9.53 -37.56
C LYS A 250 16.88 -9.76 -36.08
N ASN A 251 17.77 -9.19 -35.27
CA ASN A 251 17.69 -9.32 -33.81
C ASN A 251 16.39 -8.68 -33.26
N LEU A 252 16.11 -7.46 -33.69
CA LEU A 252 14.86 -6.76 -33.30
C LEU A 252 13.62 -7.53 -33.75
N LEU A 253 13.60 -8.08 -34.97
CA LEU A 253 12.46 -8.87 -35.46
C LEU A 253 12.25 -10.15 -34.64
N ASN A 254 13.33 -10.85 -34.32
CA ASN A 254 13.25 -12.08 -33.49
C ASN A 254 12.76 -11.77 -32.08
N GLU A 255 13.31 -10.75 -31.44
CA GLU A 255 12.90 -10.31 -30.10
C GLU A 255 11.44 -9.85 -30.06
N THR A 256 11.06 -9.00 -31.02
CA THR A 256 9.66 -8.53 -31.15
C THR A 256 8.69 -9.70 -31.34
N SER A 257 9.05 -10.68 -32.20
CA SER A 257 8.19 -11.84 -32.47
C SER A 257 8.05 -12.74 -31.23
N ALA A 258 9.13 -12.98 -30.50
CA ALA A 258 9.09 -13.77 -29.28
C ALA A 258 8.22 -13.10 -28.19
N LEU A 259 8.41 -11.79 -27.97
CA LEU A 259 7.58 -11.03 -27.01
C LEU A 259 6.12 -10.95 -27.44
N LEU A 260 5.83 -10.91 -28.74
CA LEU A 260 4.47 -10.94 -29.26
C LEU A 260 3.77 -12.26 -28.94
N GLU A 261 4.46 -13.40 -29.09
CA GLU A 261 3.95 -14.71 -28.71
C GLU A 261 3.70 -14.81 -27.19
N GLU A 262 4.64 -14.32 -26.38
CA GLU A 262 4.46 -14.24 -24.91
C GLU A 262 3.24 -13.39 -24.55
N THR A 263 3.08 -12.23 -25.20
CA THR A 263 1.94 -11.32 -25.00
C THR A 263 0.62 -12.00 -25.34
N GLN A 264 0.54 -12.67 -26.50
CA GLN A 264 -0.68 -13.37 -26.92
C GLN A 264 -1.06 -14.48 -25.93
N LYS A 265 -0.07 -15.26 -25.48
CA LYS A 265 -0.32 -16.32 -24.50
C LYS A 265 -0.83 -15.76 -23.19
N ALA A 266 -0.20 -14.70 -22.65
CA ALA A 266 -0.63 -14.06 -21.41
C ALA A 266 -2.04 -13.42 -21.55
N LEU A 267 -2.36 -12.87 -22.72
CA LEU A 267 -3.69 -12.34 -23.03
C LEU A 267 -4.75 -13.43 -22.99
N ASP A 268 -4.50 -14.59 -23.64
CA ASP A 268 -5.42 -15.71 -23.66
C ASP A 268 -5.65 -16.27 -22.24
N GLU A 269 -4.61 -16.34 -21.42
CA GLU A 269 -4.70 -16.73 -20.01
C GLU A 269 -5.53 -15.72 -19.19
N LEU A 270 -5.30 -14.41 -19.38
CA LEU A 270 -6.08 -13.38 -18.69
C LEU A 270 -7.55 -13.44 -19.06
N ILE A 271 -7.88 -13.60 -20.36
CA ILE A 271 -9.26 -13.76 -20.84
C ILE A 271 -9.94 -14.96 -20.18
N ALA A 272 -9.28 -16.11 -20.11
CA ALA A 272 -9.83 -17.31 -19.50
C ALA A 272 -10.11 -17.13 -18.00
N ILE A 273 -9.15 -16.52 -17.27
CA ILE A 273 -9.25 -16.26 -15.82
C ILE A 273 -10.34 -15.21 -15.55
N GLU A 274 -10.41 -14.15 -16.35
CA GLU A 274 -11.41 -13.09 -16.20
C GLU A 274 -12.83 -13.62 -16.43
N ASN A 275 -13.04 -14.40 -17.48
CA ASN A 275 -14.33 -15.03 -17.77
C ASN A 275 -14.80 -15.94 -16.61
N ALA A 276 -13.90 -16.74 -16.04
CA ALA A 276 -14.22 -17.56 -14.88
C ALA A 276 -14.61 -16.70 -13.66
N GLY A 277 -13.93 -15.57 -13.45
CA GLY A 277 -14.27 -14.61 -12.40
C GLY A 277 -15.64 -13.95 -12.60
N CYS A 278 -16.03 -13.68 -13.85
CA CYS A 278 -17.33 -13.11 -14.16
C CYS A 278 -18.49 -14.03 -13.78
N GLU A 279 -18.32 -15.33 -13.91
CA GLU A 279 -19.37 -16.33 -13.59
C GLU A 279 -19.57 -16.56 -12.09
N MET A 280 -18.67 -16.06 -11.25
CA MET A 280 -18.79 -16.21 -9.80
C MET A 280 -19.86 -15.28 -9.22
N GLU A 281 -20.56 -15.73 -8.19
CA GLU A 281 -21.43 -14.88 -7.37
C GLU A 281 -20.63 -13.79 -6.67
N ASP A 282 -21.25 -12.62 -6.50
CA ASP A 282 -20.61 -11.49 -5.80
C ASP A 282 -20.36 -11.83 -4.32
N GLY A 283 -19.33 -11.24 -3.75
CA GLY A 283 -18.96 -11.42 -2.37
C GLY A 283 -17.46 -11.66 -2.15
N GLU A 284 -17.12 -12.14 -0.96
CA GLU A 284 -15.73 -12.35 -0.53
C GLU A 284 -14.96 -13.30 -1.45
N ALA A 285 -15.57 -14.43 -1.84
CA ALA A 285 -14.92 -15.43 -2.68
C ALA A 285 -14.53 -14.87 -4.05
N LYS A 286 -15.41 -14.10 -4.67
CA LYS A 286 -15.14 -13.42 -5.94
C LYS A 286 -14.04 -12.38 -5.78
N ALA A 287 -14.10 -11.56 -4.75
CA ALA A 287 -13.06 -10.55 -4.50
C ALA A 287 -11.68 -11.17 -4.29
N LYS A 288 -11.60 -12.29 -3.55
CA LYS A 288 -10.38 -13.08 -3.39
C LYS A 288 -9.88 -13.63 -4.72
N TYR A 289 -10.76 -14.17 -5.54
CA TYR A 289 -10.41 -14.67 -6.86
C TYR A 289 -9.80 -13.57 -7.74
N TYR A 290 -10.41 -12.38 -7.76
CA TYR A 290 -9.87 -11.25 -8.51
C TYR A 290 -8.49 -10.82 -8.00
N TYR A 291 -8.28 -10.83 -6.70
CA TYR A 291 -6.98 -10.54 -6.10
C TYR A 291 -5.91 -11.59 -6.41
N GLU A 292 -6.26 -12.88 -6.26
CA GLU A 292 -5.29 -13.97 -6.29
C GLU A 292 -5.02 -14.51 -7.71
N LYS A 293 -5.97 -14.32 -8.64
CA LYS A 293 -5.89 -14.85 -10.00
C LYS A 293 -5.89 -13.78 -11.06
N VAL A 294 -6.88 -12.89 -11.05
CA VAL A 294 -7.02 -11.88 -12.12
C VAL A 294 -5.89 -10.85 -12.05
N ALA A 295 -5.62 -10.26 -10.90
CA ALA A 295 -4.57 -9.25 -10.76
C ALA A 295 -3.16 -9.79 -11.13
N PRO A 296 -2.73 -11.00 -10.70
CA PRO A 296 -1.47 -11.57 -11.18
C PRO A 296 -1.45 -11.86 -12.68
N ALA A 297 -2.56 -12.26 -13.28
CA ALA A 297 -2.65 -12.48 -14.73
C ALA A 297 -2.53 -11.15 -15.51
N MET A 298 -3.06 -10.05 -14.97
CA MET A 298 -2.85 -8.70 -15.52
C MET A 298 -1.37 -8.31 -15.51
N GLU A 299 -0.67 -8.57 -14.41
CA GLU A 299 0.78 -8.32 -14.32
C GLU A 299 1.59 -9.21 -15.29
N ALA A 300 1.17 -10.45 -15.48
CA ALA A 300 1.80 -11.37 -16.44
C ALA A 300 1.63 -10.89 -17.88
N LEU A 301 0.47 -10.30 -18.25
CA LEU A 301 0.27 -9.68 -19.56
C LEU A 301 1.11 -8.40 -19.70
N ARG A 302 1.21 -7.60 -18.66
CA ARG A 302 1.95 -6.35 -18.69
C ARG A 302 3.44 -6.56 -18.92
N ALA A 303 4.03 -7.59 -18.33
CA ALA A 303 5.48 -7.82 -18.37
C ALA A 303 6.10 -7.90 -19.79
N PRO A 304 5.57 -8.68 -20.75
CA PRO A 304 6.05 -8.66 -22.13
C PRO A 304 5.68 -7.38 -22.88
N VAL A 305 4.54 -6.76 -22.57
CA VAL A 305 4.10 -5.49 -23.18
C VAL A 305 5.04 -4.34 -22.82
N ASP A 306 5.45 -4.21 -21.55
CA ASP A 306 6.40 -3.19 -21.11
C ASP A 306 7.78 -3.35 -21.85
N LYS A 307 8.18 -4.59 -22.14
CA LYS A 307 9.40 -4.83 -22.96
C LYS A 307 9.20 -4.42 -24.43
N LEU A 308 8.01 -4.70 -24.98
CA LEU A 308 7.68 -4.29 -26.35
C LEU A 308 7.67 -2.77 -26.51
N GLU A 309 7.15 -2.04 -25.51
CA GLU A 309 7.17 -0.58 -25.49
C GLU A 309 8.60 0.00 -25.64
N MET A 310 9.59 -0.66 -25.07
CA MET A 310 10.99 -0.21 -25.14
C MET A 310 11.65 -0.40 -26.52
N ILE A 311 11.10 -1.24 -27.38
CA ILE A 311 11.73 -1.60 -28.66
C ILE A 311 10.89 -1.25 -29.91
N VAL A 312 9.57 -1.08 -29.75
CA VAL A 312 8.67 -0.69 -30.84
C VAL A 312 8.86 0.79 -31.17
N ASP A 313 8.81 1.12 -32.47
CA ASP A 313 8.88 2.50 -32.94
C ASP A 313 7.84 3.38 -32.26
N LYS A 314 8.25 4.56 -31.76
CA LYS A 314 7.39 5.49 -31.06
C LYS A 314 6.17 5.90 -31.90
N GLU A 315 6.33 6.07 -33.23
CA GLU A 315 5.22 6.45 -34.12
C GLU A 315 4.20 5.32 -34.32
N MET A 316 4.62 4.07 -34.07
CA MET A 316 3.75 2.89 -34.16
C MET A 316 3.18 2.47 -32.81
N TRP A 317 3.77 2.92 -31.71
CA TRP A 317 3.28 2.58 -30.36
C TRP A 317 2.00 3.33 -30.03
N PRO A 318 0.93 2.63 -29.62
CA PRO A 318 -0.40 3.23 -29.51
C PRO A 318 -0.63 4.04 -28.22
N MET A 319 0.33 4.05 -27.32
CA MET A 319 0.23 4.75 -26.04
C MET A 319 1.04 6.05 -26.06
N PRO A 320 0.57 7.12 -25.40
CA PRO A 320 1.36 8.32 -25.22
C PRO A 320 2.54 8.06 -24.29
N SER A 321 3.70 8.60 -24.65
CA SER A 321 4.86 8.64 -23.75
C SER A 321 4.68 9.72 -22.68
N TYR A 322 5.51 9.69 -21.63
CA TYR A 322 5.55 10.79 -20.65
C TYR A 322 5.88 12.14 -21.30
N GLY A 323 6.70 12.14 -22.35
CA GLY A 323 6.98 13.34 -23.14
C GLY A 323 5.71 13.91 -23.79
N ASP A 324 4.91 13.04 -24.37
CA ASP A 324 3.65 13.45 -25.02
C ASP A 324 2.68 14.02 -23.97
N LEU A 325 2.52 13.34 -22.82
CA LEU A 325 1.62 13.78 -21.75
C LEU A 325 2.03 15.10 -21.06
N MET A 326 3.33 15.39 -21.00
CA MET A 326 3.85 16.60 -20.32
C MET A 326 3.97 17.80 -21.23
N PHE A 327 4.13 17.61 -22.54
CA PHE A 327 4.48 18.69 -23.47
C PHE A 327 3.48 18.87 -24.63
N GLU A 328 2.47 18.03 -24.77
CA GLU A 328 1.33 18.31 -25.64
C GLU A 328 0.39 19.29 -24.93
N VAL A 329 0.33 20.51 -25.48
CA VAL A 329 -0.57 21.59 -25.06
C VAL A 329 -1.73 21.66 -26.06
#